data_89c577f3da4ea9efe4aec30d2d993c20
#
_entry.id   89c577f3da4ea9efe4aec30d2d993c20
#
_cell.length_a   1.000
_cell.length_b   1.000
_cell.length_c   1.000
_cell.angle_alpha   90.00
_cell.angle_beta   90.00
_cell.angle_gamma   90.00
#
_symmetry.space_group_name_H-M   'P 1'
#
loop_
_entity.id
_entity.type
_entity.pdbx_description
1 polymer ?
#
loop_
_entity_poly.entity_id
_entity_poly.type
_entity_poly.pdbx_seq_one_letter_code
_entity_poly.pdbx_strand_id
1 'polypeptide(L)'
;MKEKALILVLDDDPDICTMIKMVLDYYGHSAMEADNEEKAKNIISTNHVDLIIMDMLLSGADGTDICRRLKQDLKTSSIPILMFSAHPTAKETCLAAGADDFISKPFEMNDMIGKVDFFLEKNKIRQD
;
A
#
# COMPACT_ATOMS: atom_id res chain seq x y z
N MET A 1 12.86 21.46 -5.09
CA MET A 1 11.91 20.63 -5.83
C MET A 1 11.43 19.48 -4.97
N LYS A 2 10.13 19.31 -4.91
CA LYS A 2 9.57 18.21 -4.16
C LYS A 2 9.70 16.92 -4.97
N GLU A 3 10.39 15.93 -4.42
CA GLU A 3 10.44 14.62 -5.06
C GLU A 3 9.07 13.95 -4.97
N LYS A 4 8.70 13.25 -6.03
CA LYS A 4 7.47 12.47 -6.03
C LYS A 4 7.64 11.26 -5.11
N ALA A 5 6.66 11.04 -4.25
CA ALA A 5 6.62 9.82 -3.47
C ALA A 5 6.34 8.63 -4.39
N LEU A 6 6.92 7.48 -4.07
CA LEU A 6 6.67 6.25 -4.80
C LEU A 6 5.78 5.34 -3.96
N ILE A 7 4.66 4.95 -4.53
CA ILE A 7 3.69 4.09 -3.88
C ILE A 7 3.62 2.76 -4.62
N LEU A 8 3.77 1.68 -3.87
CA LEU A 8 3.63 0.33 -4.43
C LEU A 8 2.19 -0.13 -4.26
N VAL A 9 1.54 -0.48 -5.36
CA VAL A 9 0.18 -1.02 -5.35
C VAL A 9 0.26 -2.53 -5.56
N LEU A 10 -0.14 -3.30 -4.56
CA LEU A 10 -0.09 -4.76 -4.59
C LEU A 10 -1.50 -5.31 -4.68
N ASP A 11 -1.89 -5.72 -5.86
CA ASP A 11 -3.22 -6.28 -6.17
C ASP A 11 -3.08 -7.12 -7.42
N ASP A 12 -3.77 -8.25 -7.47
CA ASP A 12 -3.74 -9.12 -8.65
C ASP A 12 -4.80 -8.75 -9.70
N ASP A 13 -5.63 -7.76 -9.42
CA ASP A 13 -6.59 -7.23 -10.38
C ASP A 13 -5.97 -6.05 -11.13
N PRO A 14 -5.64 -6.21 -12.42
CA PRO A 14 -4.99 -5.14 -13.16
C PRO A 14 -5.86 -3.89 -13.34
N ASP A 15 -7.17 -4.04 -13.34
CA ASP A 15 -8.07 -2.90 -13.45
C ASP A 15 -8.03 -2.03 -12.20
N ILE A 16 -7.97 -2.66 -11.03
CA ILE A 16 -7.85 -1.92 -9.77
C ILE A 16 -6.50 -1.22 -9.69
N CYS A 17 -5.42 -1.90 -10.07
CA CYS A 17 -4.10 -1.29 -10.12
C CYS A 17 -4.08 -0.07 -11.03
N THR A 18 -4.66 -0.21 -12.23
CA THR A 18 -4.72 0.90 -13.18
C THR A 18 -5.48 2.10 -12.61
N MET A 19 -6.64 1.83 -12.00
CA MET A 19 -7.46 2.88 -11.41
C MET A 19 -6.71 3.62 -10.30
N ILE A 20 -6.10 2.87 -9.39
CA ILE A 20 -5.36 3.47 -8.26
C ILE A 20 -4.18 4.28 -8.77
N LYS A 21 -3.43 3.74 -9.73
CA LYS A 21 -2.27 4.44 -10.30
C LYS A 21 -2.68 5.76 -10.98
N MET A 22 -3.80 5.75 -11.70
CA MET A 22 -4.29 6.97 -12.34
C MET A 22 -4.62 8.04 -11.31
N VAL A 23 -5.27 7.66 -10.22
CA VAL A 23 -5.62 8.60 -9.16
C VAL A 23 -4.36 9.14 -8.48
N LEU A 24 -3.41 8.27 -8.15
CA LEU A 24 -2.16 8.68 -7.53
C LEU A 24 -1.37 9.63 -8.44
N ASP A 25 -1.30 9.32 -9.73
CA ASP A 25 -0.63 10.18 -10.70
C ASP A 25 -1.28 11.56 -10.77
N TYR A 26 -2.61 11.60 -10.77
CA TYR A 26 -3.35 12.87 -10.78
C TYR A 26 -2.97 13.76 -9.59
N TYR A 27 -2.73 13.16 -8.43
CA TYR A 27 -2.36 13.90 -7.22
C TYR A 27 -0.85 14.08 -7.05
N GLY A 28 -0.08 13.77 -8.09
CA GLY A 28 1.36 14.06 -8.09
C GLY A 28 2.26 12.98 -7.50
N HIS A 29 1.74 11.78 -7.31
CA HIS A 29 2.53 10.67 -6.78
C HIS A 29 2.88 9.68 -7.87
N SER A 30 4.04 9.04 -7.75
CA SER A 30 4.42 7.95 -8.64
C SER A 30 3.93 6.62 -8.07
N ALA A 31 3.54 5.70 -8.94
CA ALA A 31 3.07 4.39 -8.51
C ALA A 31 3.66 3.28 -9.38
N MET A 32 3.98 2.17 -8.74
CA MET A 32 4.35 0.93 -9.41
C MET A 32 3.41 -0.16 -8.93
N GLU A 33 3.16 -1.15 -9.78
CA GLU A 33 2.24 -2.23 -9.42
C GLU A 33 2.96 -3.57 -9.34
N ALA A 34 2.45 -4.42 -8.46
CA ALA A 34 2.86 -5.83 -8.37
C ALA A 34 1.61 -6.67 -8.16
N ASP A 35 1.60 -7.85 -8.74
CA ASP A 35 0.48 -8.78 -8.59
C ASP A 35 0.80 -9.95 -7.64
N ASN A 36 2.00 -9.96 -7.06
CA ASN A 36 2.40 -10.98 -6.10
C ASN A 36 3.52 -10.46 -5.20
N GLU A 37 3.81 -11.24 -4.15
CA GLU A 37 4.80 -10.86 -3.14
C GLU A 37 6.22 -10.76 -3.71
N GLU A 38 6.60 -11.67 -4.60
CA GLU A 38 7.95 -11.67 -5.18
C GLU A 38 8.22 -10.40 -5.96
N LYS A 39 7.28 -9.99 -6.82
CA LYS A 39 7.40 -8.74 -7.56
C LYS A 39 7.45 -7.54 -6.65
N ALA A 40 6.63 -7.55 -5.58
CA ALA A 40 6.64 -6.47 -4.59
C ALA A 40 8.02 -6.36 -3.93
N LYS A 41 8.60 -7.46 -3.52
CA LYS A 41 9.93 -7.47 -2.90
C LYS A 41 11.01 -6.97 -3.86
N ASN A 42 10.91 -7.33 -5.15
CA ASN A 42 11.86 -6.85 -6.15
C ASN A 42 11.77 -5.33 -6.32
N ILE A 43 10.56 -4.79 -6.34
CA ILE A 43 10.37 -3.35 -6.44
C ILE A 43 10.95 -2.64 -5.21
N ILE A 44 10.68 -3.16 -4.02
CA ILE A 44 11.17 -2.58 -2.77
C ILE A 44 12.69 -2.61 -2.70
N SER A 45 13.32 -3.67 -3.22
CA SER A 45 14.79 -3.81 -3.18
C SER A 45 15.50 -2.85 -4.14
N THR A 46 14.83 -2.39 -5.19
CA THR A 46 15.44 -1.54 -6.22
C THR A 46 14.94 -0.10 -6.22
N ASN A 47 13.95 0.21 -5.38
CA ASN A 47 13.36 1.55 -5.31
C ASN A 47 13.11 1.92 -3.86
N HIS A 48 13.12 3.23 -3.57
CA HIS A 48 12.68 3.73 -2.27
C HIS A 48 11.15 3.84 -2.29
N VAL A 49 10.47 2.89 -1.65
CA VAL A 49 9.01 2.87 -1.59
C VAL A 49 8.54 3.58 -0.31
N ASP A 50 7.66 4.56 -0.47
CA ASP A 50 7.18 5.39 0.63
C ASP A 50 5.90 4.88 1.28
N LEU A 51 5.13 4.07 0.54
CA LEU A 51 3.86 3.55 1.02
C LEU A 51 3.48 2.33 0.20
N ILE A 52 2.88 1.34 0.84
CA ILE A 52 2.32 0.18 0.15
C ILE A 52 0.81 0.21 0.30
N ILE A 53 0.08 0.11 -0.82
CA ILE A 53 -1.37 -0.10 -0.84
C ILE A 53 -1.58 -1.55 -1.25
N MET A 54 -2.25 -2.34 -0.42
CA MET A 54 -2.32 -3.78 -0.61
C MET A 54 -3.74 -4.30 -0.44
N ASP A 55 -4.19 -5.13 -1.39
CA ASP A 55 -5.44 -5.88 -1.23
C ASP A 55 -5.24 -6.99 -0.20
N MET A 56 -6.25 -7.20 0.64
CA MET A 56 -6.23 -8.30 1.60
C MET A 56 -6.25 -9.66 0.91
N LEU A 57 -6.97 -9.79 -0.20
CA LEU A 57 -7.12 -11.07 -0.91
C LEU A 57 -6.42 -10.99 -2.26
N LEU A 58 -5.32 -11.72 -2.37
CA LEU A 58 -4.59 -11.88 -3.61
C LEU A 58 -4.81 -13.31 -4.12
N SER A 59 -4.80 -13.50 -5.45
CA SER A 59 -4.95 -14.83 -6.04
C SER A 59 -3.90 -15.78 -5.47
N GLY A 60 -4.36 -16.81 -4.75
CA GLY A 60 -3.48 -17.82 -4.18
C GLY A 60 -2.67 -17.37 -2.97
N ALA A 61 -2.93 -16.17 -2.43
CA ALA A 61 -2.19 -15.69 -1.27
C ALA A 61 -3.05 -14.76 -0.41
N ASP A 62 -2.80 -14.81 0.90
CA ASP A 62 -3.46 -13.94 1.86
C ASP A 62 -2.60 -12.68 2.06
N GLY A 63 -3.16 -11.51 1.76
CA GLY A 63 -2.45 -10.25 1.93
C GLY A 63 -2.03 -9.98 3.36
N THR A 64 -2.77 -10.50 4.36
CA THR A 64 -2.38 -10.32 5.76
C THR A 64 -1.09 -11.05 6.07
N ASP A 65 -0.86 -12.22 5.47
CA ASP A 65 0.40 -12.93 5.64
C ASP A 65 1.56 -12.16 5.03
N ILE A 66 1.36 -11.60 3.85
CA ILE A 66 2.37 -10.77 3.18
C ILE A 66 2.68 -9.53 4.05
N CYS A 67 1.64 -8.87 4.55
CA CYS A 67 1.78 -7.72 5.44
C CYS A 67 2.61 -8.07 6.67
N ARG A 68 2.30 -9.20 7.30
CA ARG A 68 3.02 -9.65 8.49
C ARG A 68 4.50 -9.87 8.19
N ARG A 69 4.82 -10.51 7.07
CA ARG A 69 6.20 -10.74 6.66
C ARG A 69 6.95 -9.44 6.41
N LEU A 70 6.31 -8.49 5.72
CA LEU A 70 6.93 -7.19 5.45
C LEU A 70 7.20 -6.43 6.75
N LYS A 71 6.30 -6.51 7.71
CA LYS A 71 6.46 -5.81 9.00
C LYS A 71 7.48 -6.48 9.90
N GLN A 72 7.78 -7.75 9.70
CA GLN A 72 8.80 -8.48 10.46
C GLN A 72 10.20 -8.32 9.89
N ASP A 73 10.33 -7.95 8.63
CA ASP A 73 11.62 -7.77 7.98
C ASP A 73 12.12 -6.35 8.25
N LEU A 74 13.31 -6.23 8.83
CA LEU A 74 13.91 -4.94 9.18
C LEU A 74 14.08 -4.02 7.97
N LYS A 75 14.22 -4.58 6.77
CA LYS A 75 14.38 -3.79 5.55
C LYS A 75 13.08 -3.11 5.11
N THR A 76 11.93 -3.65 5.50
CA THR A 76 10.63 -3.19 5.03
C THR A 76 9.70 -2.75 6.14
N SER A 77 10.05 -3.02 7.40
CA SER A 77 9.15 -2.78 8.55
C SER A 77 8.74 -1.31 8.73
N SER A 78 9.56 -0.37 8.25
CA SER A 78 9.26 1.06 8.38
C SER A 78 8.32 1.58 7.30
N ILE A 79 8.07 0.81 6.24
CA ILE A 79 7.19 1.25 5.16
C ILE A 79 5.73 1.11 5.63
N PRO A 80 4.94 2.20 5.64
CA PRO A 80 3.54 2.08 6.02
C PRO A 80 2.76 1.26 5.00
N ILE A 81 1.80 0.48 5.49
CA ILE A 81 0.96 -0.38 4.67
C ILE A 81 -0.50 0.01 4.88
N LEU A 82 -1.18 0.39 3.80
CA LEU A 82 -2.61 0.64 3.77
C LEU A 82 -3.27 -0.54 3.08
N MET A 83 -4.05 -1.31 3.82
CA MET A 83 -4.75 -2.47 3.26
C MET A 83 -6.20 -2.12 2.93
N PHE A 84 -6.75 -2.81 1.94
CA PHE A 84 -8.14 -2.62 1.56
C PHE A 84 -8.83 -3.97 1.30
N SER A 85 -10.14 -4.03 1.56
CA SER A 85 -10.94 -5.24 1.39
C SER A 85 -12.42 -4.91 1.40
N ALA A 86 -13.21 -5.73 0.72
CA ALA A 86 -14.67 -5.66 0.77
C ALA A 86 -15.26 -6.43 1.97
N HIS A 87 -14.46 -7.20 2.68
CA HIS A 87 -14.94 -8.04 3.77
C HIS A 87 -15.28 -7.20 5.01
N PRO A 88 -16.46 -7.39 5.63
CA PRO A 88 -16.89 -6.54 6.75
C PRO A 88 -16.00 -6.59 7.97
N THR A 89 -15.33 -7.71 8.23
CA THR A 89 -14.47 -7.88 9.42
C THR A 89 -12.99 -7.74 9.12
N ALA A 90 -12.64 -7.31 7.91
CA ALA A 90 -11.25 -7.29 7.45
C ALA A 90 -10.39 -6.29 8.21
N LYS A 91 -10.97 -5.20 8.70
CA LYS A 91 -10.21 -4.14 9.38
C LYS A 91 -9.39 -4.70 10.55
N GLU A 92 -10.05 -5.45 11.44
CA GLU A 92 -9.37 -6.00 12.61
C GLU A 92 -8.26 -6.98 12.22
N THR A 93 -8.54 -7.83 11.24
CA THR A 93 -7.58 -8.81 10.74
C THR A 93 -6.37 -8.14 10.13
N CYS A 94 -6.59 -7.10 9.32
CA CYS A 94 -5.50 -6.35 8.67
C CYS A 94 -4.65 -5.63 9.71
N LEU A 95 -5.26 -4.94 10.66
CA LEU A 95 -4.51 -4.23 11.69
C LEU A 95 -3.74 -5.18 12.59
N ALA A 96 -4.31 -6.35 12.91
CA ALA A 96 -3.62 -7.37 13.68
C ALA A 96 -2.40 -7.93 12.95
N ALA A 97 -2.41 -7.92 11.62
CA ALA A 97 -1.27 -8.34 10.80
C ALA A 97 -0.17 -7.28 10.71
N GLY A 98 -0.40 -6.09 11.24
CA GLY A 98 0.57 -5.01 11.27
C GLY A 98 0.31 -3.91 10.26
N ALA A 99 -0.83 -3.92 9.55
CA ALA A 99 -1.19 -2.82 8.66
C ALA A 99 -1.31 -1.52 9.45
N ASP A 100 -0.89 -0.44 8.85
CA ASP A 100 -0.93 0.87 9.49
C ASP A 100 -2.31 1.49 9.43
N ASP A 101 -3.10 1.15 8.42
CA ASP A 101 -4.50 1.56 8.31
C ASP A 101 -5.23 0.63 7.35
N PHE A 102 -6.53 0.85 7.23
CA PHE A 102 -7.41 0.02 6.43
C PHE A 102 -8.48 0.88 5.75
N ILE A 103 -8.88 0.47 4.55
CA ILE A 103 -9.98 1.12 3.85
C ILE A 103 -10.92 0.06 3.27
N SER A 104 -12.24 0.25 3.47
CA SER A 104 -13.27 -0.67 3.00
C SER A 104 -13.59 -0.45 1.53
N LYS A 105 -13.77 -1.53 0.77
CA LYS A 105 -14.34 -1.47 -0.58
C LYS A 105 -15.86 -1.50 -0.49
N PRO A 106 -16.58 -0.77 -1.32
CA PRO A 106 -16.09 0.24 -2.25
C PRO A 106 -15.64 1.50 -1.51
N PHE A 107 -14.56 2.12 -1.95
CA PHE A 107 -14.07 3.33 -1.29
C PHE A 107 -14.12 4.51 -2.26
N GLU A 108 -14.21 5.70 -1.68
CA GLU A 108 -14.14 6.94 -2.46
C GLU A 108 -12.67 7.33 -2.62
N MET A 109 -12.35 7.90 -3.78
CA MET A 109 -10.97 8.31 -4.07
C MET A 109 -10.46 9.35 -3.08
N ASN A 110 -11.34 10.25 -2.64
CA ASN A 110 -10.96 11.26 -1.65
C ASN A 110 -10.53 10.63 -0.32
N ASP A 111 -11.20 9.55 0.09
CA ASP A 111 -10.84 8.83 1.32
C ASP A 111 -9.47 8.17 1.19
N MET A 112 -9.23 7.52 0.04
CA MET A 112 -7.95 6.89 -0.22
C MET A 112 -6.82 7.92 -0.24
N ILE A 113 -6.99 8.99 -0.97
CA ILE A 113 -5.97 10.05 -1.09
C ILE A 113 -5.71 10.70 0.25
N GLY A 114 -6.75 10.94 1.06
CA GLY A 114 -6.58 11.48 2.40
C GLY A 114 -5.66 10.62 3.25
N LYS A 115 -5.84 9.31 3.20
CA LYS A 115 -4.98 8.38 3.93
C LYS A 115 -3.57 8.33 3.36
N VAL A 116 -3.43 8.33 2.04
CA VAL A 116 -2.13 8.37 1.37
C VAL A 116 -1.36 9.62 1.82
N ASP A 117 -1.97 10.78 1.73
CA ASP A 117 -1.33 12.04 2.09
C ASP A 117 -0.93 12.05 3.56
N PHE A 118 -1.77 11.51 4.43
CA PHE A 118 -1.47 11.40 5.86
C PHE A 118 -0.16 10.62 6.08
N PHE A 119 -0.01 9.45 5.45
CA PHE A 119 1.19 8.64 5.65
C PHE A 119 2.43 9.26 5.01
N LEU A 120 2.29 9.88 3.86
CA LEU A 120 3.42 10.53 3.20
C LEU A 120 3.92 11.73 4.00
N GLU A 121 3.01 12.51 4.57
CA GLU A 121 3.35 13.65 5.41
C GLU A 121 4.03 13.19 6.70
N LYS A 122 3.54 12.13 7.33
CA LYS A 122 4.12 11.55 8.53
C LYS A 122 5.54 11.05 8.29
N ASN A 123 5.78 10.37 7.16
CA ASN A 123 7.11 9.90 6.81
C ASN A 123 8.09 11.04 6.59
N LYS A 124 7.62 12.11 5.97
CA LYS A 124 8.42 13.30 5.72
C LYS A 124 8.89 13.95 7.04
N ILE A 125 8.01 14.03 8.01
CA ILE A 125 8.34 14.56 9.33
C ILE A 125 9.40 13.69 10.02
N ARG A 126 9.30 12.37 9.89
CA ARG A 126 10.27 11.44 10.49
C ARG A 126 11.65 11.50 9.86
N GLN A 127 11.74 11.91 8.61
CA GLN A 127 13.02 12.00 7.89
C GLN A 127 13.75 13.30 8.18
N ASP A 128 13.05 14.26 8.71
CA ASP A 128 13.63 15.52 9.14
C ASP A 128 14.12 15.38 10.59
#